data_ee41a3cf1c7c9bbabdca0d479f40b321
#
_entry.id   ee41a3cf1c7c9bbabdca0d479f40b321
#
_cell.length_a   1.000
_cell.length_b   1.000
_cell.length_c   1.000
_cell.angle_alpha   90.00
_cell.angle_beta   90.00
_cell.angle_gamma   90.00
#
_symmetry.space_group_name_H-M   'P 1'
#
loop_
_entity.id
_entity.type
_entity.pdbx_description
1 polymer ?
#
loop_
_entity_poly.entity_id
_entity_poly.type
_entity_poly.pdbx_seq_one_letter_code
_entity_poly.pdbx_strand_id
1 'polypeptide(L)'
;MKQKAQAECIASRHAEQRFNERMDRQADELIAGANDKLVNRFRRPLAERQLLPEVFRLHTTQSALCATLLQAAEGSLAAPGAPPDLELRGDLAVKVHQSAINNVAHAALGGVVLDEKRLYELLEEYIGPVEPGERQSQDAEEWSITFAARQPISVAFDDVKFEVTIRGQEYYADGETHPAMNVTAIYRIQNTDRGWKAVRQGKLSIFPPGFNPDGGEQLAGRIQVLRTILERRFGKFLKEELTPKNLVFAPEGRQPVALQLTRWDSTRGWLVMAWKDVSE
;
A
#
# COMPACT_ATOMS: atom_id res chain seq x y z
N MET A 1 43.98 -50.12 -22.01
CA MET A 1 42.81 -49.85 -21.18
C MET A 1 43.01 -48.68 -20.23
N LYS A 2 44.09 -48.57 -19.47
CA LYS A 2 44.34 -47.47 -18.50
C LYS A 2 44.32 -46.04 -19.12
N GLN A 3 44.90 -45.87 -20.32
CA GLN A 3 44.95 -44.53 -20.97
C GLN A 3 43.56 -44.05 -21.44
N LYS A 4 42.68 -44.94 -21.89
CA LYS A 4 41.30 -44.60 -22.30
C LYS A 4 40.48 -44.11 -21.10
N ALA A 5 40.56 -44.83 -19.99
CA ALA A 5 39.83 -44.43 -18.75
C ALA A 5 40.35 -43.08 -18.18
N GLN A 6 41.64 -42.81 -18.35
CA GLN A 6 42.24 -41.54 -17.92
C GLN A 6 41.81 -40.37 -18.81
N ALA A 7 41.71 -40.58 -20.13
CA ALA A 7 41.21 -39.61 -21.10
C ALA A 7 39.69 -39.29 -20.86
N GLU A 8 38.89 -40.32 -20.58
CA GLU A 8 37.47 -40.16 -20.25
C GLU A 8 37.26 -39.37 -18.96
N CYS A 9 38.07 -39.64 -17.93
CA CYS A 9 38.01 -38.90 -16.66
C CYS A 9 38.41 -37.42 -16.84
N ILE A 10 39.41 -37.12 -17.66
CA ILE A 10 39.84 -35.74 -17.95
C ILE A 10 38.75 -35.04 -18.78
N ALA A 11 38.18 -35.68 -19.77
CA ALA A 11 37.09 -35.12 -20.59
C ALA A 11 35.85 -34.84 -19.78
N SER A 12 35.45 -35.75 -18.87
CA SER A 12 34.33 -35.54 -17.94
C SER A 12 34.56 -34.33 -17.04
N ARG A 13 35.76 -34.21 -16.45
CA ARG A 13 36.09 -33.07 -15.57
C ARG A 13 36.08 -31.74 -16.31
N HIS A 14 36.59 -31.70 -17.55
CA HIS A 14 36.52 -30.50 -18.37
C HIS A 14 35.08 -30.14 -18.80
N ALA A 15 34.25 -31.14 -19.08
CA ALA A 15 32.85 -30.91 -19.39
C ALA A 15 32.08 -30.36 -18.18
N GLU A 16 32.33 -30.92 -17.01
CA GLU A 16 31.74 -30.47 -15.74
C GLU A 16 32.18 -29.03 -15.39
N GLN A 17 33.46 -28.72 -15.58
CA GLN A 17 33.97 -27.37 -15.33
C GLN A 17 33.35 -26.35 -16.31
N ARG A 18 33.25 -26.65 -17.61
CA ARG A 18 32.61 -25.77 -18.60
C ARG A 18 31.14 -25.59 -18.33
N PHE A 19 30.47 -26.64 -17.84
CA PHE A 19 29.06 -26.56 -17.46
C PHE A 19 28.85 -25.62 -16.27
N ASN A 20 29.66 -25.79 -15.23
CA ASN A 20 29.62 -24.93 -14.03
C ASN A 20 29.90 -23.47 -14.40
N GLU A 21 30.98 -23.20 -15.15
CA GLU A 21 31.30 -21.82 -15.61
C GLU A 21 30.18 -21.18 -16.47
N ARG A 22 29.45 -22.00 -17.23
CA ARG A 22 28.31 -21.51 -18.01
C ARG A 22 27.08 -21.23 -17.12
N MET A 23 26.83 -22.10 -16.15
CA MET A 23 25.76 -21.93 -15.17
C MET A 23 26.00 -20.68 -14.32
N ASP A 24 27.24 -20.51 -13.81
CA ASP A 24 27.62 -19.35 -13.00
C ASP A 24 27.41 -18.04 -13.80
N ARG A 25 27.88 -17.97 -15.05
CA ARG A 25 27.65 -16.78 -15.89
C ARG A 25 26.17 -16.49 -16.12
N GLN A 26 25.36 -17.51 -16.40
CA GLN A 26 23.90 -17.32 -16.55
C GLN A 26 23.23 -16.87 -15.26
N ALA A 27 23.67 -17.40 -14.13
CA ALA A 27 23.19 -16.96 -12.81
C ALA A 27 23.58 -15.50 -12.52
N ASP A 28 24.81 -15.12 -12.79
CA ASP A 28 25.31 -13.75 -12.61
C ASP A 28 24.55 -12.74 -13.49
N GLU A 29 24.29 -13.07 -14.75
CA GLU A 29 23.49 -12.23 -15.66
C GLU A 29 22.04 -12.06 -15.17
N LEU A 30 21.42 -13.14 -14.68
CA LEU A 30 20.07 -13.10 -14.14
C LEU A 30 20.00 -12.28 -12.83
N ILE A 31 20.99 -12.45 -11.95
CA ILE A 31 21.11 -11.70 -10.69
C ILE A 31 21.34 -10.21 -10.98
N ALA A 32 22.24 -9.89 -11.90
CA ALA A 32 22.51 -8.50 -12.30
C ALA A 32 21.25 -7.84 -12.88
N GLY A 33 20.55 -8.51 -13.80
CA GLY A 33 19.30 -8.03 -14.36
C GLY A 33 18.17 -7.86 -13.33
N ALA A 34 18.07 -8.77 -12.36
CA ALA A 34 17.12 -8.66 -11.24
C ALA A 34 17.49 -7.50 -10.32
N ASN A 35 18.77 -7.30 -10.03
CA ASN A 35 19.25 -6.21 -9.20
C ASN A 35 19.03 -4.84 -9.85
N ASP A 36 19.28 -4.71 -11.15
CA ASP A 36 19.00 -3.50 -11.91
C ASP A 36 17.50 -3.14 -11.91
N LYS A 37 16.64 -4.14 -12.08
CA LYS A 37 15.19 -3.95 -11.97
C LYS A 37 14.78 -3.51 -10.57
N LEU A 38 15.34 -4.11 -9.52
CA LEU A 38 15.08 -3.74 -8.14
C LEU A 38 15.55 -2.29 -7.85
N VAL A 39 16.74 -1.93 -8.31
CA VAL A 39 17.29 -0.57 -8.12
C VAL A 39 16.45 0.46 -8.87
N ASN A 40 16.17 0.24 -10.15
CA ASN A 40 15.52 1.25 -10.99
C ASN A 40 14.01 1.35 -10.76
N ARG A 41 13.32 0.22 -10.46
CA ARG A 41 11.86 0.22 -10.24
C ARG A 41 11.43 0.46 -8.81
N PHE A 42 12.30 0.16 -7.82
CA PHE A 42 11.98 0.27 -6.40
C PHE A 42 12.85 1.27 -5.66
N ARG A 43 14.18 1.02 -5.62
CA ARG A 43 15.05 1.81 -4.74
C ARG A 43 15.14 3.28 -5.16
N ARG A 44 15.32 3.55 -6.46
CA ARG A 44 15.45 4.92 -6.95
C ARG A 44 14.19 5.77 -6.74
N PRO A 45 12.98 5.35 -7.14
CA PRO A 45 11.76 6.11 -6.86
C PRO A 45 11.49 6.32 -5.37
N LEU A 46 11.77 5.33 -4.54
CA LEU A 46 11.63 5.44 -3.09
C LEU A 46 12.69 6.39 -2.49
N ALA A 47 13.93 6.36 -3.00
CA ALA A 47 15.00 7.24 -2.56
C ALA A 47 14.69 8.72 -2.88
N GLU A 48 14.25 8.99 -4.09
CA GLU A 48 13.86 10.33 -4.55
C GLU A 48 12.76 10.94 -3.69
N ARG A 49 11.93 10.10 -3.09
CA ARG A 49 10.82 10.48 -2.19
C ARG A 49 11.13 10.35 -0.71
N GLN A 50 12.37 10.03 -0.35
CA GLN A 50 12.78 9.77 1.05
C GLN A 50 11.97 8.64 1.72
N LEU A 51 11.47 7.70 0.93
CA LEU A 51 10.66 6.56 1.38
C LEU A 51 11.44 5.23 1.39
N LEU A 52 12.78 5.28 1.29
CA LEU A 52 13.58 4.07 1.38
C LEU A 52 13.39 3.39 2.73
N PRO A 53 13.09 2.09 2.75
CA PRO A 53 13.02 1.36 3.99
C PRO A 53 14.41 1.32 4.67
N GLU A 54 14.46 1.52 5.97
CA GLU A 54 15.70 1.43 6.76
C GLU A 54 16.27 0.01 6.74
N VAL A 55 15.37 -0.98 6.70
CA VAL A 55 15.74 -2.38 6.62
C VAL A 55 15.00 -3.03 5.45
N PHE A 56 15.77 -3.68 4.60
CA PHE A 56 15.25 -4.57 3.56
C PHE A 56 15.99 -5.90 3.69
N ARG A 57 15.27 -6.96 4.04
CA ARG A 57 15.80 -8.32 4.19
C ARG A 57 15.05 -9.26 3.26
N LEU A 58 15.82 -10.04 2.51
CA LEU A 58 15.30 -11.17 1.74
C LEU A 58 15.84 -12.45 2.34
N HIS A 59 14.98 -13.44 2.51
CA HIS A 59 15.37 -14.79 2.89
C HIS A 59 14.45 -15.81 2.23
N THR A 60 14.96 -17.01 2.03
CA THR A 60 14.22 -18.14 1.48
C THR A 60 14.01 -19.19 2.55
N THR A 61 12.86 -19.84 2.49
CA THR A 61 12.55 -21.08 3.21
C THR A 61 12.46 -22.22 2.19
N GLN A 62 12.09 -23.43 2.63
CA GLN A 62 11.86 -24.54 1.71
C GLN A 62 10.72 -24.30 0.71
N SER A 63 9.77 -23.43 1.05
CA SER A 63 8.51 -23.25 0.28
C SER A 63 8.22 -21.79 -0.10
N ALA A 64 9.03 -20.82 0.36
CA ALA A 64 8.71 -19.41 0.16
C ALA A 64 9.96 -18.53 0.05
N LEU A 65 9.83 -17.46 -0.74
CA LEU A 65 10.71 -16.29 -0.71
C LEU A 65 10.04 -15.24 0.17
N CYS A 66 10.73 -14.79 1.20
CA CYS A 66 10.24 -13.81 2.16
C CYS A 66 10.99 -12.48 2.02
N ALA A 67 10.26 -11.38 1.94
CA ALA A 67 10.78 -10.03 2.00
C ALA A 67 10.28 -9.32 3.26
N THR A 68 11.18 -8.74 4.03
CA THR A 68 10.84 -7.90 5.19
C THR A 68 11.36 -6.50 4.97
N LEU A 69 10.45 -5.53 5.10
CA LEU A 69 10.76 -4.11 4.99
C LEU A 69 10.41 -3.41 6.29
N LEU A 70 11.30 -2.55 6.77
CA LEU A 70 11.06 -1.67 7.90
C LEU A 70 11.07 -0.23 7.40
N GLN A 71 9.92 0.44 7.51
CA GLN A 71 9.77 1.84 7.17
C GLN A 71 9.58 2.63 8.47
N ALA A 72 10.61 3.35 8.84
CA ALA A 72 10.56 4.32 9.93
C ALA A 72 11.18 5.64 9.42
N ALA A 73 10.53 6.76 9.71
CA ALA A 73 11.12 8.07 9.53
C ALA A 73 11.67 8.55 10.87
N GLU A 74 12.52 9.56 10.87
CA GLU A 74 13.03 10.16 12.11
C GLU A 74 11.87 10.60 13.02
N GLY A 75 11.87 10.13 14.27
CA GLY A 75 10.79 10.36 15.23
C GLY A 75 9.53 9.50 15.05
N SER A 76 9.55 8.53 14.15
CA SER A 76 8.45 7.58 13.93
C SER A 76 8.75 6.22 14.56
N LEU A 77 7.71 5.53 15.00
CA LEU A 77 7.82 4.19 15.56
C LEU A 77 7.43 3.15 14.51
N ALA A 78 8.17 2.05 14.50
CA ALA A 78 7.81 0.85 13.75
C ALA A 78 6.80 -0.02 14.53
N ALA A 79 6.45 -1.19 13.97
CA ALA A 79 5.62 -2.17 14.64
C ALA A 79 6.24 -2.58 15.99
N PRO A 80 5.47 -2.61 17.10
CA PRO A 80 5.98 -2.95 18.43
C PRO A 80 6.29 -4.44 18.59
N GLY A 81 5.90 -5.28 17.63
CA GLY A 81 6.08 -6.72 17.68
C GLY A 81 6.09 -7.38 16.29
N ALA A 82 6.35 -8.66 16.29
CA ALA A 82 6.33 -9.48 15.08
C ALA A 82 4.93 -9.53 14.43
N PRO A 83 4.86 -9.71 13.10
CA PRO A 83 3.59 -9.95 12.43
C PRO A 83 2.89 -11.18 13.00
N PRO A 84 1.53 -11.20 13.01
CA PRO A 84 0.78 -12.33 13.53
C PRO A 84 1.16 -13.62 12.81
N ASP A 85 1.31 -14.69 13.57
CA ASP A 85 1.56 -16.02 13.04
C ASP A 85 0.24 -16.61 12.53
N LEU A 86 -0.12 -16.23 11.31
CA LEU A 86 -1.30 -16.73 10.62
C LEU A 86 -0.84 -17.65 9.50
N GLU A 87 -1.37 -18.87 9.48
CA GLU A 87 -1.19 -19.77 8.35
C GLU A 87 -1.75 -19.11 7.08
N LEU A 88 -0.89 -18.69 6.19
CA LEU A 88 -1.27 -18.05 4.92
C LEU A 88 -1.23 -19.11 3.83
N ARG A 89 -2.41 -19.60 3.44
CA ARG A 89 -2.57 -20.49 2.29
C ARG A 89 -2.74 -19.66 1.04
N GLY A 90 -1.66 -19.45 0.29
CA GLY A 90 -1.66 -18.66 -0.95
C GLY A 90 -0.28 -18.64 -1.57
N ASP A 91 -0.23 -18.18 -2.83
CA ASP A 91 1.00 -18.06 -3.60
C ASP A 91 1.69 -16.72 -3.35
N LEU A 92 0.92 -15.72 -2.89
CA LEU A 92 1.41 -14.43 -2.41
C LEU A 92 0.73 -14.10 -1.08
N ALA A 93 1.50 -13.62 -0.12
CA ALA A 93 0.98 -13.11 1.13
C ALA A 93 1.68 -11.82 1.56
N VAL A 94 0.92 -10.87 2.09
CA VAL A 94 1.40 -9.58 2.56
C VAL A 94 0.88 -9.33 3.98
N LYS A 95 1.77 -8.94 4.89
CA LYS A 95 1.43 -8.49 6.24
C LYS A 95 1.99 -7.08 6.39
N VAL A 96 1.12 -6.10 6.63
CA VAL A 96 1.50 -4.68 6.76
C VAL A 96 1.04 -4.16 8.11
N HIS A 97 1.96 -3.62 8.90
CA HIS A 97 1.58 -2.94 10.14
C HIS A 97 1.14 -1.50 9.84
N GLN A 98 0.16 -1.01 10.57
CA GLN A 98 -0.38 0.35 10.42
C GLN A 98 0.71 1.44 10.46
N SER A 99 1.76 1.25 11.26
CA SER A 99 2.87 2.21 11.36
C SER A 99 3.59 2.42 10.03
N ALA A 100 3.73 1.38 9.20
CA ALA A 100 4.38 1.52 7.89
C ALA A 100 3.58 2.47 6.98
N ILE A 101 2.25 2.31 6.93
CA ILE A 101 1.37 3.20 6.15
C ILE A 101 1.39 4.62 6.73
N ASN A 102 1.29 4.74 8.06
CA ASN A 102 1.26 6.03 8.75
C ASN A 102 2.58 6.79 8.57
N ASN A 103 3.72 6.11 8.62
CA ASN A 103 5.04 6.72 8.43
C ASN A 103 5.24 7.19 6.98
N VAL A 104 4.83 6.37 5.99
CA VAL A 104 4.87 6.75 4.58
C VAL A 104 3.96 7.95 4.32
N ALA A 105 2.73 7.93 4.84
CA ALA A 105 1.80 9.05 4.69
C ALA A 105 2.34 10.32 5.35
N HIS A 106 2.97 10.22 6.54
CA HIS A 106 3.60 11.35 7.20
C HIS A 106 4.75 11.96 6.37
N ALA A 107 5.65 11.13 5.87
CA ALA A 107 6.78 11.59 5.05
C ALA A 107 6.34 12.19 3.71
N ALA A 108 5.29 11.64 3.09
CA ALA A 108 4.83 12.08 1.77
C ALA A 108 3.89 13.29 1.82
N LEU A 109 3.08 13.44 2.86
CA LEU A 109 1.95 14.38 2.89
C LEU A 109 2.00 15.37 4.05
N GLY A 110 2.92 15.24 5.00
CA GLY A 110 3.00 16.12 6.16
C GLY A 110 3.17 17.59 5.76
N GLY A 111 2.17 18.45 6.03
CA GLY A 111 2.17 19.87 5.68
C GLY A 111 2.01 20.19 4.19
N VAL A 112 1.77 19.19 3.34
CA VAL A 112 1.62 19.38 1.90
C VAL A 112 0.26 19.96 1.57
N VAL A 113 0.21 20.88 0.60
CA VAL A 113 -1.03 21.40 0.02
C VAL A 113 -1.35 20.58 -1.24
N LEU A 114 -2.53 19.99 -1.29
CA LEU A 114 -3.02 19.29 -2.48
C LEU A 114 -4.34 19.88 -2.95
N ASP A 115 -4.40 20.20 -4.22
CA ASP A 115 -5.63 20.44 -4.95
C ASP A 115 -6.23 19.11 -5.47
N GLU A 116 -7.44 19.17 -6.02
CA GLU A 116 -8.13 18.00 -6.53
C GLU A 116 -7.34 17.28 -7.63
N LYS A 117 -6.73 18.03 -8.54
CA LYS A 117 -5.96 17.47 -9.65
C LYS A 117 -4.75 16.68 -9.14
N ARG A 118 -3.98 17.28 -8.24
CA ARG A 118 -2.80 16.64 -7.67
C ARG A 118 -3.15 15.43 -6.80
N LEU A 119 -4.29 15.48 -6.11
CA LEU A 119 -4.80 14.35 -5.35
C LEU A 119 -5.12 13.16 -6.26
N TYR A 120 -5.81 13.39 -7.40
CA TYR A 120 -6.07 12.33 -8.39
C TYR A 120 -4.78 11.77 -9.00
N GLU A 121 -3.82 12.61 -9.35
CA GLU A 121 -2.52 12.19 -9.87
C GLU A 121 -1.81 11.24 -8.88
N LEU A 122 -1.82 11.57 -7.59
CA LEU A 122 -1.24 10.70 -6.55
C LEU A 122 -2.01 9.40 -6.39
N LEU A 123 -3.33 9.43 -6.41
CA LEU A 123 -4.14 8.22 -6.33
C LEU A 123 -3.84 7.27 -7.50
N GLU A 124 -3.74 7.80 -8.72
CA GLU A 124 -3.38 7.00 -9.89
C GLU A 124 -1.97 6.42 -9.81
N GLU A 125 -1.04 7.21 -9.31
CA GLU A 125 0.35 6.78 -9.17
C GLU A 125 0.52 5.64 -8.15
N TYR A 126 -0.22 5.68 -7.02
CA TYR A 126 -0.02 4.75 -5.90
C TYR A 126 -1.07 3.63 -5.82
N ILE A 127 -2.29 3.87 -6.27
CA ILE A 127 -3.41 2.94 -6.12
C ILE A 127 -3.80 2.32 -7.47
N GLY A 128 -3.50 3.02 -8.57
CA GLY A 128 -3.82 2.60 -9.94
C GLY A 128 -4.89 3.47 -10.59
N PRO A 129 -5.26 3.16 -11.85
CA PRO A 129 -6.13 4.00 -12.66
C PRO A 129 -7.46 4.32 -11.96
N VAL A 130 -7.79 5.60 -11.88
CA VAL A 130 -9.08 6.10 -11.42
C VAL A 130 -10.05 6.13 -12.59
N GLU A 131 -11.27 5.66 -12.39
CA GLU A 131 -12.30 5.62 -13.44
C GLU A 131 -12.53 7.03 -14.03
N PRO A 132 -12.65 7.18 -15.36
CA PRO A 132 -12.79 8.48 -16.01
C PRO A 132 -13.96 9.34 -15.48
N GLY A 133 -15.04 8.70 -15.02
CA GLY A 133 -16.20 9.37 -14.40
C GLY A 133 -15.92 9.94 -13.01
N GLU A 134 -14.87 9.47 -12.33
CA GLU A 134 -14.46 9.96 -11.01
C GLU A 134 -13.61 11.23 -11.11
N ARG A 135 -12.93 11.46 -12.26
CA ARG A 135 -12.12 12.66 -12.53
C ARG A 135 -12.95 13.91 -12.86
N GLN A 136 -14.17 13.70 -13.38
CA GLN A 136 -15.06 14.82 -13.72
C GLN A 136 -15.95 15.12 -12.50
N SER A 137 -15.42 15.86 -11.54
CA SER A 137 -16.33 16.62 -10.70
C SER A 137 -16.93 17.70 -11.60
N GLN A 138 -18.25 17.64 -11.84
CA GLN A 138 -19.01 18.74 -12.49
C GLN A 138 -18.98 20.02 -11.64
N ASP A 139 -18.42 19.96 -10.46
CA ASP A 139 -18.20 21.07 -9.57
C ASP A 139 -16.91 21.77 -9.99
N ALA A 140 -17.02 22.82 -10.80
CA ALA A 140 -15.92 23.70 -11.21
C ALA A 140 -15.32 24.51 -10.04
N GLU A 141 -15.67 24.19 -8.82
CA GLU A 141 -15.22 24.88 -7.62
C GLU A 141 -13.81 24.43 -7.24
N GLU A 142 -12.89 25.37 -7.27
CA GLU A 142 -11.52 25.14 -6.80
C GLU A 142 -11.53 24.78 -5.32
N TRP A 143 -10.90 23.67 -4.98
CA TRP A 143 -10.69 23.30 -3.59
C TRP A 143 -9.28 22.74 -3.37
N SER A 144 -8.78 22.91 -2.17
CA SER A 144 -7.53 22.29 -1.75
C SER A 144 -7.57 21.94 -0.27
N ILE A 145 -6.69 21.01 0.11
CA ILE A 145 -6.43 20.64 1.49
C ILE A 145 -4.96 20.91 1.80
N THR A 146 -4.70 21.61 2.90
CA THR A 146 -3.40 21.64 3.56
C THR A 146 -3.41 20.55 4.62
N PHE A 147 -2.64 19.49 4.41
CA PHE A 147 -2.56 18.39 5.36
C PHE A 147 -1.92 18.81 6.67
N ALA A 148 -2.33 18.20 7.77
CA ALA A 148 -1.65 18.37 9.05
C ALA A 148 -0.18 17.95 8.94
N ALA A 149 0.72 18.71 9.58
CA ALA A 149 2.16 18.43 9.55
C ALA A 149 2.51 17.07 10.16
N ARG A 150 1.71 16.59 11.13
CA ARG A 150 1.89 15.28 11.76
C ARG A 150 0.68 14.40 11.50
N GLN A 151 0.94 13.14 11.11
CA GLN A 151 -0.09 12.14 10.84
C GLN A 151 -1.20 12.64 9.88
N PRO A 152 -0.85 13.19 8.70
CA PRO A 152 -1.82 13.74 7.75
C PRO A 152 -2.88 12.73 7.35
N ILE A 153 -2.46 11.49 7.14
CA ILE A 153 -3.34 10.33 6.99
C ILE A 153 -2.84 9.27 7.98
N SER A 154 -3.76 8.67 8.69
CA SER A 154 -3.47 7.54 9.55
C SER A 154 -4.48 6.42 9.35
N VAL A 155 -4.00 5.19 9.46
CA VAL A 155 -4.82 3.98 9.52
C VAL A 155 -4.63 3.30 10.85
N ALA A 156 -5.68 2.66 11.34
CA ALA A 156 -5.64 1.78 12.51
C ALA A 156 -6.32 0.46 12.15
N PHE A 157 -5.66 -0.66 12.42
CA PHE A 157 -6.15 -2.01 12.14
C PHE A 157 -6.51 -2.72 13.45
N ASP A 158 -7.77 -3.16 13.57
CA ASP A 158 -8.27 -3.86 14.74
C ASP A 158 -9.41 -4.81 14.35
N ASP A 159 -9.36 -6.05 14.83
CA ASP A 159 -10.39 -7.11 14.72
C ASP A 159 -11.38 -6.98 13.54
N VAL A 160 -10.92 -7.37 12.34
CA VAL A 160 -11.67 -7.34 11.08
C VAL A 160 -12.20 -5.94 10.69
N LYS A 161 -11.66 -4.90 11.31
CA LYS A 161 -11.98 -3.51 11.04
C LYS A 161 -10.72 -2.70 10.77
N PHE A 162 -10.88 -1.63 10.03
CA PHE A 162 -9.87 -0.60 9.97
C PHE A 162 -10.50 0.78 9.94
N GLU A 163 -9.81 1.73 10.53
CA GLU A 163 -10.14 3.13 10.52
C GLU A 163 -9.15 3.88 9.64
N VAL A 164 -9.65 4.82 8.85
CA VAL A 164 -8.84 5.77 8.08
C VAL A 164 -9.20 7.16 8.56
N THR A 165 -8.22 7.93 9.02
CA THR A 165 -8.39 9.33 9.40
C THR A 165 -7.51 10.22 8.55
N ILE A 166 -8.12 11.19 7.87
CA ILE A 166 -7.46 12.26 7.11
C ILE A 166 -7.53 13.52 7.95
N ARG A 167 -6.39 14.18 8.18
CA ARG A 167 -6.30 15.41 8.97
C ARG A 167 -5.88 16.57 8.09
N GLY A 168 -6.82 17.48 7.85
CA GLY A 168 -6.55 18.76 7.23
C GLY A 168 -6.32 19.82 8.29
N GLN A 169 -5.23 20.56 8.14
CA GLN A 169 -4.95 21.74 8.95
C GLN A 169 -5.75 22.95 8.46
N GLU A 170 -5.99 23.01 7.15
CA GLU A 170 -6.73 24.06 6.48
C GLU A 170 -7.36 23.51 5.21
N TYR A 171 -8.51 24.04 4.84
CA TYR A 171 -9.20 23.74 3.61
C TYR A 171 -9.54 25.03 2.86
N TYR A 172 -9.37 25.02 1.56
CA TYR A 172 -9.83 26.09 0.69
C TYR A 172 -10.99 25.53 -0.15
N ALA A 173 -12.11 26.21 -0.13
CA ALA A 173 -13.29 25.86 -0.93
C ALA A 173 -14.19 27.09 -1.11
N ASP A 174 -14.84 27.23 -2.27
CA ASP A 174 -15.79 28.29 -2.57
C ASP A 174 -15.20 29.70 -2.39
N GLY A 175 -13.91 29.87 -2.67
CA GLY A 175 -13.23 31.17 -2.52
C GLY A 175 -12.85 31.54 -1.08
N GLU A 176 -13.13 30.67 -0.11
CA GLU A 176 -12.85 30.91 1.32
C GLU A 176 -11.90 29.88 1.91
N THR A 177 -11.14 30.34 2.90
CA THR A 177 -10.30 29.49 3.75
C THR A 177 -11.09 29.00 4.96
N HIS A 178 -11.04 27.72 5.21
CA HIS A 178 -11.74 27.03 6.29
C HIS A 178 -10.78 26.42 7.31
N PRO A 179 -11.18 26.30 8.58
CA PRO A 179 -10.33 25.78 9.65
C PRO A 179 -10.07 24.26 9.53
N ALA A 180 -9.20 23.78 10.41
CA ALA A 180 -8.84 22.37 10.54
C ALA A 180 -10.06 21.47 10.75
N MET A 181 -10.08 20.36 10.00
CA MET A 181 -11.07 19.30 10.13
C MET A 181 -10.40 17.93 9.98
N ASN A 182 -10.90 16.96 10.72
CA ASN A 182 -10.58 15.55 10.54
C ASN A 182 -11.74 14.84 9.83
N VAL A 183 -11.40 13.99 8.87
CA VAL A 183 -12.35 13.13 8.15
C VAL A 183 -12.01 11.68 8.48
N THR A 184 -12.91 10.97 9.14
CA THR A 184 -12.70 9.58 9.56
C THR A 184 -13.74 8.66 8.95
N ALA A 185 -13.28 7.52 8.44
CA ALA A 185 -14.10 6.42 7.96
C ALA A 185 -13.68 5.12 8.66
N ILE A 186 -14.67 4.37 9.14
CA ILE A 186 -14.46 3.04 9.74
C ILE A 186 -15.00 2.01 8.76
N TYR A 187 -14.23 0.99 8.47
CA TYR A 187 -14.60 -0.10 7.58
C TYR A 187 -14.58 -1.44 8.33
N ARG A 188 -15.53 -2.30 7.99
CA ARG A 188 -15.53 -3.70 8.42
C ARG A 188 -15.22 -4.59 7.22
N ILE A 189 -14.22 -5.44 7.36
CA ILE A 189 -13.85 -6.45 6.37
C ILE A 189 -14.85 -7.60 6.46
N GLN A 190 -15.32 -8.06 5.30
CA GLN A 190 -16.31 -9.12 5.16
C GLN A 190 -15.94 -10.04 4.01
N ASN A 191 -16.14 -11.35 4.22
CA ASN A 191 -16.12 -12.32 3.14
C ASN A 191 -17.56 -12.62 2.72
N THR A 192 -17.84 -12.56 1.44
CA THR A 192 -19.17 -12.79 0.84
C THR A 192 -19.07 -13.83 -0.27
N ASP A 193 -20.18 -14.33 -0.77
CA ASP A 193 -20.22 -15.23 -1.91
C ASP A 193 -19.56 -14.65 -3.18
N ARG A 194 -19.42 -13.32 -3.26
CA ARG A 194 -18.75 -12.59 -4.36
C ARG A 194 -17.29 -12.27 -4.06
N GLY A 195 -16.75 -12.73 -2.93
CA GLY A 195 -15.39 -12.47 -2.47
C GLY A 195 -15.30 -11.46 -1.33
N TRP A 196 -14.09 -10.98 -1.08
CA TRP A 196 -13.79 -10.07 0.01
C TRP A 196 -14.17 -8.63 -0.33
N LYS A 197 -14.70 -7.91 0.65
CA LYS A 197 -14.98 -6.49 0.61
C LYS A 197 -14.83 -5.85 1.98
N ALA A 198 -14.63 -4.54 2.01
CA ALA A 198 -14.73 -3.75 3.23
C ALA A 198 -15.90 -2.78 3.10
N VAL A 199 -16.80 -2.79 4.07
CA VAL A 199 -18.01 -1.96 4.08
C VAL A 199 -17.86 -0.91 5.16
N ARG A 200 -18.07 0.37 4.76
CA ARG A 200 -18.03 1.50 5.67
C ARG A 200 -19.13 1.40 6.71
N GLN A 201 -18.79 1.64 7.95
CA GLN A 201 -19.71 1.62 9.07
C GLN A 201 -20.29 3.03 9.31
N GLY A 202 -21.47 3.27 8.78
CA GLY A 202 -22.13 4.57 8.89
C GLY A 202 -21.59 5.65 7.96
N LYS A 203 -21.90 6.92 8.31
CA LYS A 203 -21.42 8.11 7.59
C LYS A 203 -19.98 8.44 7.94
N LEU A 204 -19.37 9.31 7.12
CA LEU A 204 -18.07 9.89 7.46
C LEU A 204 -18.18 10.71 8.75
N SER A 205 -17.27 10.50 9.68
CA SER A 205 -17.13 11.32 10.87
C SER A 205 -16.25 12.52 10.53
N ILE A 206 -16.83 13.73 10.47
CA ILE A 206 -16.13 14.94 10.02
C ILE A 206 -16.27 15.99 11.10
N PHE A 207 -15.19 16.28 11.82
CA PHE A 207 -15.21 17.19 12.96
C PHE A 207 -13.87 17.95 13.09
N PRO A 208 -13.91 19.15 13.72
CA PRO A 208 -12.68 19.83 14.10
C PRO A 208 -11.80 18.97 15.04
N PRO A 209 -10.48 19.14 15.03
CA PRO A 209 -9.62 18.45 15.97
C PRO A 209 -10.06 18.69 17.44
N GLY A 210 -10.17 17.60 18.21
CA GLY A 210 -10.57 17.67 19.63
C GLY A 210 -12.07 17.85 19.89
N PHE A 211 -12.90 17.98 18.87
CA PHE A 211 -14.36 18.05 19.05
C PHE A 211 -14.90 16.69 19.53
N ASN A 212 -15.75 16.75 20.56
CA ASN A 212 -16.47 15.57 21.06
C ASN A 212 -17.94 15.62 20.62
N PRO A 213 -18.36 14.79 19.65
CA PRO A 213 -19.73 14.79 19.17
C PRO A 213 -20.78 14.40 20.22
N ASP A 214 -20.36 13.66 21.26
CA ASP A 214 -21.22 13.22 22.37
C ASP A 214 -21.24 14.24 23.52
N GLY A 215 -20.43 15.29 23.47
CA GLY A 215 -20.27 16.31 24.52
C GLY A 215 -21.36 17.37 24.57
N GLY A 216 -22.37 17.32 23.69
CA GLY A 216 -23.47 18.30 23.68
C GLY A 216 -23.10 19.65 23.06
N GLU A 217 -21.86 19.86 22.62
CA GLU A 217 -21.45 21.08 21.92
C GLU A 217 -22.04 21.10 20.50
N GLN A 218 -22.57 22.25 20.09
CA GLN A 218 -23.08 22.45 18.73
C GLN A 218 -21.98 23.04 17.86
N LEU A 219 -21.83 22.48 16.65
CA LEU A 219 -20.96 23.06 15.65
C LEU A 219 -21.50 24.40 15.14
N ALA A 220 -20.64 25.40 15.03
CA ALA A 220 -20.96 26.67 14.41
C ALA A 220 -21.48 26.45 12.96
N GLY A 221 -22.40 27.30 12.49
CA GLY A 221 -23.03 27.15 11.17
C GLY A 221 -22.02 27.05 10.01
N ARG A 222 -20.92 27.83 10.05
CA ARG A 222 -19.85 27.77 9.06
C ARG A 222 -19.16 26.39 9.02
N ILE A 223 -18.97 25.76 10.18
CA ILE A 223 -18.39 24.40 10.28
C ILE A 223 -19.37 23.36 9.73
N GLN A 224 -20.67 23.52 9.90
CA GLN A 224 -21.67 22.62 9.34
C GLN A 224 -21.68 22.68 7.80
N VAL A 225 -21.53 23.86 7.22
CA VAL A 225 -21.41 24.04 5.75
C VAL A 225 -20.15 23.32 5.24
N LEU A 226 -19.00 23.61 5.84
CA LEU A 226 -17.74 22.94 5.50
C LEU A 226 -17.87 21.42 5.62
N ARG A 227 -18.47 20.92 6.68
CA ARG A 227 -18.72 19.48 6.87
C ARG A 227 -19.47 18.86 5.70
N THR A 228 -20.50 19.54 5.19
CA THR A 228 -21.27 19.07 4.03
C THR A 228 -20.44 19.03 2.76
N ILE A 229 -19.60 20.04 2.54
CA ILE A 229 -18.67 20.09 1.41
C ILE A 229 -17.68 18.91 1.48
N LEU A 230 -17.07 18.69 2.66
CA LEU A 230 -16.11 17.63 2.86
C LEU A 230 -16.75 16.24 2.76
N GLU A 231 -18.00 16.06 3.24
CA GLU A 231 -18.72 14.79 3.11
C GLU A 231 -18.93 14.42 1.63
N ARG A 232 -19.34 15.39 0.80
CA ARG A 232 -19.51 15.20 -0.64
C ARG A 232 -18.18 14.85 -1.33
N ARG A 233 -17.09 15.57 -1.00
CA ARG A 233 -15.78 15.38 -1.64
C ARG A 233 -15.09 14.11 -1.19
N PHE A 234 -14.95 13.90 0.11
CA PHE A 234 -14.30 12.70 0.63
C PHE A 234 -15.12 11.42 0.47
N GLY A 235 -16.45 11.52 0.32
CA GLY A 235 -17.30 10.39 -0.01
C GLY A 235 -16.96 9.72 -1.34
N LYS A 236 -16.35 10.45 -2.29
CA LYS A 236 -15.86 9.90 -3.56
C LYS A 236 -14.63 8.99 -3.37
N PHE A 237 -13.76 9.33 -2.43
CA PHE A 237 -12.52 8.58 -2.12
C PHE A 237 -12.75 7.51 -1.06
N LEU A 238 -13.46 7.87 0.00
CA LEU A 238 -13.83 6.97 1.09
C LEU A 238 -15.21 6.35 0.81
N LYS A 239 -15.28 5.54 -0.25
CA LYS A 239 -16.50 4.90 -0.75
C LYS A 239 -17.18 4.08 0.35
N GLU A 240 -18.48 3.82 0.19
CA GLU A 240 -19.24 2.97 1.12
C GLU A 240 -18.78 1.51 1.10
N GLU A 241 -18.28 1.06 -0.04
CA GLU A 241 -17.77 -0.27 -0.23
C GLU A 241 -16.42 -0.22 -0.96
N LEU A 242 -15.43 -0.94 -0.45
CA LEU A 242 -14.14 -1.14 -1.06
C LEU A 242 -14.01 -2.62 -1.45
N THR A 243 -13.85 -2.88 -2.74
CA THR A 243 -13.65 -4.23 -3.27
C THR A 243 -12.23 -4.33 -3.82
N PRO A 244 -11.37 -5.19 -3.24
CA PRO A 244 -10.03 -5.38 -3.74
C PRO A 244 -10.06 -6.00 -5.13
N LYS A 245 -9.26 -5.46 -6.03
CA LYS A 245 -9.08 -6.01 -7.39
C LYS A 245 -8.14 -7.22 -7.33
N ASN A 246 -8.32 -8.16 -8.26
CA ASN A 246 -7.34 -9.22 -8.48
C ASN A 246 -6.00 -8.60 -8.92
N LEU A 247 -4.91 -9.19 -8.46
CA LEU A 247 -3.58 -8.77 -8.89
C LEU A 247 -3.23 -9.51 -10.18
N VAL A 248 -2.79 -8.78 -11.19
CA VAL A 248 -2.32 -9.36 -12.45
C VAL A 248 -0.84 -9.03 -12.61
N PHE A 249 -0.01 -10.06 -12.66
CA PHE A 249 1.40 -9.96 -12.97
C PHE A 249 1.63 -10.42 -14.39
N ALA A 250 2.17 -9.53 -15.22
CA ALA A 250 2.53 -9.84 -16.60
C ALA A 250 4.06 -9.73 -16.77
N PRO A 251 4.83 -10.78 -16.39
CA PRO A 251 6.27 -10.76 -16.57
C PRO A 251 6.62 -10.82 -18.06
N GLU A 252 7.68 -10.10 -18.43
CA GLU A 252 8.14 -10.02 -19.80
C GLU A 252 8.50 -11.43 -20.34
N GLY A 253 7.92 -11.82 -21.47
CA GLY A 253 8.16 -13.13 -22.08
C GLY A 253 7.48 -14.34 -21.39
N ARG A 254 6.56 -14.12 -20.47
CA ARG A 254 5.77 -15.16 -19.79
C ARG A 254 4.28 -14.86 -19.85
N GLN A 255 3.46 -15.88 -19.64
CA GLN A 255 2.01 -15.69 -19.52
C GLN A 255 1.68 -14.85 -18.26
N PRO A 256 0.67 -13.98 -18.35
CA PRO A 256 0.18 -13.26 -17.17
C PRO A 256 -0.34 -14.22 -16.12
N VAL A 257 -0.03 -13.92 -14.86
CA VAL A 257 -0.53 -14.67 -13.69
C VAL A 257 -1.57 -13.80 -13.01
N ALA A 258 -2.79 -14.33 -12.83
CA ALA A 258 -3.88 -13.66 -12.15
C ALA A 258 -4.02 -14.22 -10.73
N LEU A 259 -3.84 -13.37 -9.73
CA LEU A 259 -3.94 -13.74 -8.33
C LEU A 259 -5.26 -13.23 -7.74
N GLN A 260 -6.10 -14.14 -7.25
CA GLN A 260 -7.35 -13.84 -6.56
C GLN A 260 -7.12 -13.73 -5.05
N LEU A 261 -7.72 -12.72 -4.41
CA LEU A 261 -7.66 -12.56 -2.96
C LEU A 261 -8.41 -13.69 -2.26
N THR A 262 -7.71 -14.46 -1.44
CA THR A 262 -8.25 -15.59 -0.66
C THR A 262 -8.40 -15.27 0.82
N ARG A 263 -7.68 -14.23 1.30
CA ARG A 263 -7.76 -13.76 2.68
C ARG A 263 -7.58 -12.26 2.76
N TRP A 264 -8.41 -11.61 3.55
CA TRP A 264 -8.26 -10.22 3.98
C TRP A 264 -8.67 -10.13 5.45
N ASP A 265 -7.75 -9.76 6.30
CA ASP A 265 -7.93 -9.73 7.74
C ASP A 265 -7.20 -8.55 8.36
N SER A 266 -7.66 -8.08 9.51
CA SER A 266 -6.95 -7.07 10.28
C SER A 266 -6.98 -7.45 11.77
N THR A 267 -5.84 -7.32 12.44
CA THR A 267 -5.71 -7.67 13.85
C THR A 267 -4.49 -6.99 14.47
N ARG A 268 -4.66 -6.43 15.66
CA ARG A 268 -3.57 -5.87 16.49
C ARG A 268 -2.62 -4.93 15.72
N GLY A 269 -3.15 -4.04 14.92
CA GLY A 269 -2.37 -3.12 14.11
C GLY A 269 -1.84 -3.67 12.79
N TRP A 270 -2.13 -4.94 12.46
CA TRP A 270 -1.70 -5.58 11.22
C TRP A 270 -2.85 -5.79 10.24
N LEU A 271 -2.59 -5.45 8.98
CA LEU A 271 -3.37 -5.89 7.83
C LEU A 271 -2.72 -7.13 7.25
N VAL A 272 -3.51 -8.17 7.00
CA VAL A 272 -3.04 -9.44 6.46
C VAL A 272 -3.85 -9.78 5.22
N MET A 273 -3.16 -9.99 4.11
CA MET A 273 -3.79 -10.34 2.84
C MET A 273 -3.04 -11.52 2.21
N ALA A 274 -3.79 -12.43 1.59
CA ALA A 274 -3.23 -13.55 0.82
C ALA A 274 -3.98 -13.73 -0.49
N TRP A 275 -3.25 -14.12 -1.52
CA TRP A 275 -3.77 -14.36 -2.86
C TRP A 275 -3.33 -15.72 -3.36
N LYS A 276 -4.14 -16.30 -4.22
CA LYS A 276 -3.88 -17.58 -4.90
C LYS A 276 -3.96 -17.39 -6.40
N ASP A 277 -3.10 -18.08 -7.12
CA ASP A 277 -3.14 -18.16 -8.58
C ASP A 277 -4.43 -18.87 -9.05
N VAL A 278 -5.09 -18.25 -10.02
CA VAL A 278 -6.30 -18.76 -10.65
C VAL A 278 -6.14 -18.90 -12.16
N SER A 279 -4.89 -18.92 -12.64
CA SER A 279 -4.53 -19.01 -14.05
C SER A 279 -4.58 -20.48 -14.53
N GLU A 280 -5.65 -21.24 -14.23
CA GLU A 280 -5.87 -22.56 -14.83
C GLU A 280 -6.79 -22.47 -16.03
#